data_4e3e65e3ebd311d5aa70e0cc2ecfcda5
#
_entry.id   4e3e65e3ebd311d5aa70e0cc2ecfcda5
#
_cell.length_a   1.000
_cell.length_b   1.000
_cell.length_c   1.000
_cell.angle_alpha   90.00
_cell.angle_beta   90.00
_cell.angle_gamma   90.00
#
_symmetry.space_group_name_H-M   'P 1'
#
loop_
_entity.id
_entity.type
_entity.pdbx_description
1 polymer ?
#
loop_
_entity_poly.entity_id
_entity_poly.type
_entity_poly.pdbx_seq_one_letter_code
_entity_poly.pdbx_strand_id
1 'polypeptide(L)'
;YREIEPDENKLDIIKELSLKNFHSDGKTNTMEQTFQVDYTTPIGKLHTIETGAKYIFRRNSSDNRFYEAEGASENYAYNENRSSEYRHLNHILSAYAGYTLKYKGFTFKPGLRYEQTIQEVKYLVGPGENFDSNFSDLVPSVSLGIKLGKTQNLRGGYNMRIWRPGIWNLNPYFDNQNPMFINQGNPNLKSEKSHSFDLSYSSFTSKFN
;
A
#
# COMPACT_ATOMS: atom_id res chain seq x y z
N TYR A 1 -32.32 -25.07 39.51
CA TYR A 1 -32.35 -24.43 38.18
C TYR A 1 -33.74 -23.80 38.03
N ARG A 2 -33.83 -22.46 38.04
CA ARG A 2 -35.06 -21.75 37.66
C ARG A 2 -35.02 -21.62 36.14
N GLU A 3 -35.91 -22.25 35.41
CA GLU A 3 -36.23 -21.91 34.04
C GLU A 3 -36.72 -20.46 34.03
N ILE A 4 -35.97 -19.59 33.40
CA ILE A 4 -36.36 -18.21 33.12
C ILE A 4 -37.24 -18.30 31.87
N GLU A 5 -38.54 -18.21 32.02
CA GLU A 5 -39.46 -18.08 30.91
C GLU A 5 -39.07 -16.82 30.11
N PRO A 6 -38.96 -16.90 28.77
CA PRO A 6 -38.60 -15.75 27.96
C PRO A 6 -39.73 -14.71 28.08
N ASP A 7 -39.34 -13.51 28.48
CA ASP A 7 -40.25 -12.35 28.54
C ASP A 7 -40.82 -12.09 27.14
N GLU A 8 -42.12 -12.30 26.95
CA GLU A 8 -42.81 -12.13 25.66
C GLU A 8 -42.58 -10.73 25.07
N ASN A 9 -42.47 -9.70 25.91
CA ASN A 9 -42.13 -8.34 25.47
C ASN A 9 -40.74 -8.22 24.86
N LYS A 10 -39.76 -9.03 25.29
CA LYS A 10 -38.44 -9.09 24.65
C LYS A 10 -38.48 -9.81 23.31
N LEU A 11 -39.31 -10.83 23.18
CA LEU A 11 -39.49 -11.53 21.90
C LEU A 11 -40.15 -10.62 20.84
N ASP A 12 -41.10 -9.77 21.25
CA ASP A 12 -41.77 -8.82 20.35
C ASP A 12 -40.80 -7.68 19.93
N ILE A 13 -39.97 -7.19 20.83
CA ILE A 13 -38.90 -6.21 20.50
C ILE A 13 -37.86 -6.84 19.55
N ILE A 14 -37.52 -8.12 19.71
CA ILE A 14 -36.61 -8.83 18.81
C ILE A 14 -37.28 -9.09 17.44
N LYS A 15 -38.58 -9.28 17.37
CA LYS A 15 -39.32 -9.38 16.11
C LYS A 15 -39.49 -8.04 15.40
N GLU A 16 -39.67 -6.94 16.14
CA GLU A 16 -39.68 -5.57 15.60
C GLU A 16 -38.28 -5.09 15.14
N LEU A 17 -37.23 -5.48 15.82
CA LEU A 17 -35.87 -5.40 15.29
C LEU A 17 -35.73 -6.47 14.20
N SER A 18 -36.13 -6.15 12.97
CA SER A 18 -35.97 -7.06 11.83
C SER A 18 -34.50 -7.49 11.64
N LEU A 19 -34.09 -8.47 12.47
CA LEU A 19 -32.75 -9.05 12.40
C LEU A 19 -32.64 -9.76 11.06
N LYS A 20 -31.85 -9.19 10.16
CA LYS A 20 -31.55 -9.79 8.87
C LYS A 20 -30.33 -10.70 9.01
N ASN A 21 -30.49 -11.94 8.59
CA ASN A 21 -29.35 -12.81 8.35
C ASN A 21 -28.67 -12.41 7.05
N PHE A 22 -27.37 -12.55 6.97
CA PHE A 22 -26.64 -12.26 5.75
C PHE A 22 -25.61 -13.34 5.44
N HIS A 23 -25.34 -13.50 4.17
CA HIS A 23 -24.26 -14.31 3.63
C HIS A 23 -23.46 -13.47 2.65
N SER A 24 -22.14 -13.58 2.69
CA SER A 24 -21.24 -12.90 1.74
C SER A 24 -20.30 -13.91 1.10
N ASP A 25 -20.25 -13.87 -0.23
CA ASP A 25 -19.33 -14.68 -1.04
C ASP A 25 -18.37 -13.73 -1.77
N GLY A 26 -17.08 -13.85 -1.47
CA GLY A 26 -16.03 -12.96 -1.97
C GLY A 26 -14.96 -13.70 -2.77
N LYS A 27 -14.70 -13.21 -3.98
CA LYS A 27 -13.62 -13.70 -4.83
C LYS A 27 -12.69 -12.57 -5.22
N THR A 28 -11.41 -12.71 -4.90
CA THR A 28 -10.36 -11.74 -5.26
C THR A 28 -9.31 -12.41 -6.12
N ASN A 29 -8.88 -11.74 -7.17
CA ASN A 29 -7.79 -12.17 -8.04
C ASN A 29 -6.78 -11.04 -8.21
N THR A 30 -5.51 -11.37 -8.02
CA THR A 30 -4.38 -10.43 -8.16
C THR A 30 -3.36 -11.01 -9.14
N MET A 31 -2.98 -10.21 -10.13
CA MET A 31 -1.89 -10.50 -11.06
C MET A 31 -0.88 -9.37 -10.99
N GLU A 32 0.40 -9.72 -10.83
CA GLU A 32 1.50 -8.77 -10.89
C GLU A 32 2.56 -9.25 -11.87
N GLN A 33 3.03 -8.34 -12.71
CA GLN A 33 4.15 -8.56 -13.63
C GLN A 33 5.18 -7.46 -13.41
N THR A 34 6.44 -7.86 -13.28
CA THR A 34 7.56 -6.95 -13.08
C THR A 34 8.60 -7.17 -14.15
N PHE A 35 8.99 -6.08 -14.81
CA PHE A 35 10.10 -6.02 -15.75
C PHE A 35 11.15 -5.07 -15.19
N GLN A 36 12.40 -5.50 -15.11
CA GLN A 36 13.48 -4.68 -14.57
C GLN A 36 14.74 -4.90 -15.39
N VAL A 37 15.45 -3.80 -15.65
CA VAL A 37 16.76 -3.80 -16.27
C VAL A 37 17.69 -2.95 -15.42
N ASP A 38 18.83 -3.53 -15.03
CA ASP A 38 19.88 -2.88 -14.26
C ASP A 38 21.18 -2.89 -15.04
N TYR A 39 21.86 -1.76 -15.00
CA TYR A 39 23.18 -1.61 -15.57
C TYR A 39 24.13 -1.01 -14.56
N THR A 40 25.24 -1.69 -14.32
CA THR A 40 26.30 -1.23 -13.41
C THR A 40 27.63 -1.23 -14.15
N THR A 41 28.34 -0.12 -14.12
CA THR A 41 29.66 0.01 -14.74
C THR A 41 30.65 0.70 -13.81
N PRO A 42 31.84 0.09 -13.58
CA PRO A 42 32.93 0.77 -12.92
C PRO A 42 33.62 1.75 -13.89
N ILE A 43 33.95 2.94 -13.41
CA ILE A 43 34.75 3.93 -14.12
C ILE A 43 36.04 4.10 -13.35
N GLY A 44 37.09 3.48 -13.89
CA GLY A 44 38.39 3.38 -13.20
C GLY A 44 38.29 2.56 -11.90
N LYS A 45 39.11 2.90 -10.89
CA LYS A 45 39.18 2.14 -9.61
C LYS A 45 38.34 2.73 -8.50
N LEU A 46 37.84 3.93 -8.68
CA LEU A 46 37.22 4.70 -7.59
C LEU A 46 35.70 4.93 -7.77
N HIS A 47 35.24 4.86 -9.00
CA HIS A 47 33.89 5.27 -9.37
C HIS A 47 33.06 4.09 -9.86
N THR A 48 31.81 4.07 -9.54
CA THR A 48 30.82 3.13 -10.10
C THR A 48 29.54 3.89 -10.39
N ILE A 49 28.97 3.69 -11.58
CA ILE A 49 27.66 4.17 -11.97
C ILE A 49 26.72 2.99 -11.98
N GLU A 50 25.55 3.18 -11.36
CA GLU A 50 24.43 2.25 -11.35
C GLU A 50 23.24 2.97 -11.97
N THR A 51 22.55 2.35 -12.92
CA THR A 51 21.32 2.90 -13.50
C THR A 51 20.38 1.76 -13.83
N GLY A 52 19.09 2.04 -13.85
CA GLY A 52 18.12 1.03 -14.20
C GLY A 52 16.73 1.60 -14.41
N ALA A 53 15.89 0.75 -14.94
CA ALA A 53 14.48 1.02 -15.10
C ALA A 53 13.67 -0.19 -14.64
N LYS A 54 12.51 0.08 -14.03
CA LYS A 54 11.59 -0.94 -13.56
C LYS A 54 10.16 -0.56 -13.94
N TYR A 55 9.43 -1.53 -14.46
CA TYR A 55 8.02 -1.41 -14.73
C TYR A 55 7.27 -2.51 -13.99
N ILE A 56 6.24 -2.12 -13.24
CA ILE A 56 5.34 -3.03 -12.55
C ILE A 56 3.94 -2.80 -13.10
N PHE A 57 3.34 -3.87 -13.59
CA PHE A 57 1.93 -3.91 -13.92
C PHE A 57 1.21 -4.76 -12.88
N ARG A 58 0.17 -4.20 -12.25
CA ARG A 58 -0.64 -4.91 -11.27
C ARG A 58 -2.11 -4.77 -11.64
N ARG A 59 -2.80 -5.91 -11.68
CA ARG A 59 -4.23 -5.99 -11.89
C ARG A 59 -4.86 -6.69 -10.69
N ASN A 60 -5.74 -6.00 -10.01
CA ASN A 60 -6.57 -6.58 -8.94
C ASN A 60 -8.03 -6.56 -9.40
N SER A 61 -8.76 -7.63 -9.13
CA SER A 61 -10.21 -7.70 -9.30
C SER A 61 -10.81 -8.29 -8.03
N SER A 62 -11.90 -7.73 -7.59
CA SER A 62 -12.67 -8.20 -6.45
C SER A 62 -14.13 -8.29 -6.86
N ASP A 63 -14.76 -9.43 -6.59
CA ASP A 63 -16.20 -9.68 -6.72
C ASP A 63 -16.67 -10.16 -5.36
N ASN A 64 -17.43 -9.33 -4.68
CA ASN A 64 -18.04 -9.61 -3.38
C ASN A 64 -19.54 -9.50 -3.49
N ARG A 65 -20.23 -10.64 -3.37
CA ARG A 65 -21.69 -10.76 -3.48
C ARG A 65 -22.29 -10.87 -2.09
N PHE A 66 -23.22 -9.99 -1.82
CA PHE A 66 -23.91 -9.93 -0.55
C PHE A 66 -25.37 -10.37 -0.71
N TYR A 67 -25.80 -11.24 0.20
CA TYR A 67 -27.14 -11.80 0.22
C TYR A 67 -27.76 -11.58 1.60
N GLU A 68 -29.04 -11.25 1.64
CA GLU A 68 -29.80 -11.01 2.88
C GLU A 68 -31.03 -11.92 2.93
N ALA A 69 -31.36 -12.39 4.12
CA ALA A 69 -32.59 -13.11 4.40
C ALA A 69 -33.28 -12.46 5.61
N GLU A 70 -34.60 -12.38 5.57
CA GLU A 70 -35.40 -11.84 6.68
C GLU A 70 -35.66 -12.91 7.73
N GLY A 71 -35.43 -12.55 9.00
CA GLY A 71 -35.72 -13.40 10.16
C GLY A 71 -34.93 -14.71 10.13
N ALA A 72 -35.59 -15.82 10.43
CA ALA A 72 -35.05 -17.18 10.41
C ALA A 72 -35.15 -17.86 9.02
N SER A 73 -35.45 -17.09 7.97
CA SER A 73 -35.56 -17.62 6.60
C SER A 73 -34.20 -18.02 6.05
N GLU A 74 -34.12 -19.14 5.35
CA GLU A 74 -32.95 -19.55 4.58
C GLU A 74 -32.98 -19.07 3.11
N ASN A 75 -34.00 -18.30 2.74
CA ASN A 75 -34.13 -17.73 1.42
C ASN A 75 -33.33 -16.43 1.32
N TYR A 76 -32.09 -16.52 0.91
CA TYR A 76 -31.20 -15.40 0.73
C TYR A 76 -31.45 -14.70 -0.61
N ALA A 77 -31.79 -13.42 -0.56
CA ALA A 77 -31.92 -12.55 -1.73
C ALA A 77 -30.63 -11.77 -1.97
N TYR A 78 -30.21 -11.67 -3.23
CA TYR A 78 -29.05 -10.86 -3.61
C TYR A 78 -29.32 -9.37 -3.37
N ASN A 79 -28.38 -8.69 -2.72
CA ASN A 79 -28.43 -7.25 -2.48
C ASN A 79 -27.30 -6.55 -3.24
N GLU A 80 -27.65 -5.93 -4.38
CA GLU A 80 -26.72 -5.21 -5.23
C GLU A 80 -26.07 -4.03 -4.52
N ASN A 81 -26.81 -3.29 -3.71
CA ASN A 81 -26.31 -2.11 -2.99
C ASN A 81 -25.25 -2.44 -1.92
N ARG A 82 -25.22 -3.67 -1.45
CA ARG A 82 -24.22 -4.18 -0.48
C ARG A 82 -23.17 -5.07 -1.14
N SER A 83 -23.36 -5.41 -2.39
CA SER A 83 -22.39 -6.14 -3.22
C SER A 83 -21.39 -5.16 -3.83
N SER A 84 -20.21 -5.64 -4.20
CA SER A 84 -19.19 -4.81 -4.82
C SER A 84 -18.35 -5.62 -5.80
N GLU A 85 -18.33 -5.21 -7.05
CA GLU A 85 -17.37 -5.72 -8.05
C GLU A 85 -16.55 -4.56 -8.58
N TYR A 86 -15.22 -4.67 -8.50
CA TYR A 86 -14.33 -3.66 -9.06
C TYR A 86 -13.08 -4.26 -9.70
N ARG A 87 -12.48 -3.50 -10.60
CA ARG A 87 -11.17 -3.74 -11.20
C ARG A 87 -10.25 -2.57 -10.92
N HIS A 88 -9.05 -2.87 -10.48
CA HIS A 88 -8.00 -1.91 -10.23
C HIS A 88 -6.77 -2.27 -11.06
N LEU A 89 -6.40 -1.38 -11.96
CA LEU A 89 -5.18 -1.44 -12.75
C LEU A 89 -4.16 -0.46 -12.17
N ASN A 90 -2.92 -0.89 -12.03
CA ASN A 90 -1.85 -0.06 -11.50
C ASN A 90 -0.59 -0.27 -12.33
N HIS A 91 -0.11 0.82 -12.94
CA HIS A 91 1.11 0.88 -13.70
C HIS A 91 2.12 1.72 -12.94
N ILE A 92 3.26 1.13 -12.58
CA ILE A 92 4.36 1.82 -11.88
C ILE A 92 5.59 1.77 -12.77
N LEU A 93 6.01 2.92 -13.27
CA LEU A 93 7.23 3.10 -14.03
C LEU A 93 8.26 3.80 -13.15
N SER A 94 9.46 3.23 -13.05
CA SER A 94 10.56 3.81 -12.27
C SER A 94 11.83 3.84 -13.12
N ALA A 95 12.56 4.96 -13.03
CA ALA A 95 13.92 5.09 -13.54
C ALA A 95 14.82 5.58 -12.41
N TYR A 96 16.01 5.05 -12.30
CA TYR A 96 16.93 5.40 -11.22
C TYR A 96 18.38 5.45 -11.69
N ALA A 97 19.14 6.32 -11.03
CA ALA A 97 20.56 6.45 -11.18
C ALA A 97 21.23 6.57 -9.82
N GLY A 98 22.36 5.91 -9.67
CA GLY A 98 23.22 5.96 -8.50
C GLY A 98 24.67 6.12 -8.92
N TYR A 99 25.43 6.75 -8.05
CA TYR A 99 26.87 6.91 -8.22
C TYR A 99 27.56 6.51 -6.93
N THR A 100 28.68 5.81 -7.04
CA THR A 100 29.48 5.43 -5.89
C THR A 100 30.93 5.90 -6.10
N LEU A 101 31.41 6.71 -5.15
CA LEU A 101 32.82 7.07 -5.02
C LEU A 101 33.41 6.32 -3.82
N LYS A 102 34.54 5.64 -4.05
CA LYS A 102 35.36 5.00 -3.00
C LYS A 102 36.77 5.53 -3.04
N TYR A 103 37.18 6.29 -2.03
CA TYR A 103 38.54 6.87 -1.98
C TYR A 103 39.09 6.81 -0.56
N LYS A 104 40.26 6.16 -0.36
CA LYS A 104 41.00 6.13 0.93
C LYS A 104 40.13 5.89 2.18
N GLY A 105 39.20 4.92 2.13
CA GLY A 105 38.32 4.62 3.24
C GLY A 105 37.04 5.49 3.32
N PHE A 106 36.94 6.50 2.46
CA PHE A 106 35.70 7.27 2.27
C PHE A 106 34.84 6.63 1.18
N THR A 107 33.55 6.55 1.45
CA THR A 107 32.53 6.11 0.47
C THR A 107 31.43 7.14 0.42
N PHE A 108 31.08 7.58 -0.77
CA PHE A 108 29.94 8.48 -1.03
C PHE A 108 29.04 7.84 -2.08
N LYS A 109 27.76 7.65 -1.75
CA LYS A 109 26.79 7.01 -2.63
C LYS A 109 25.49 7.81 -2.68
N PRO A 110 25.36 8.83 -3.55
CA PRO A 110 24.09 9.47 -3.88
C PRO A 110 23.30 8.58 -4.84
N GLY A 111 21.99 8.65 -4.74
CA GLY A 111 21.06 8.00 -5.62
C GLY A 111 19.79 8.84 -5.83
N LEU A 112 19.22 8.72 -7.00
CA LEU A 112 17.98 9.39 -7.36
C LEU A 112 17.10 8.41 -8.12
N ARG A 113 15.80 8.34 -7.73
CA ARG A 113 14.79 7.54 -8.41
C ARG A 113 13.59 8.43 -8.74
N TYR A 114 13.16 8.36 -9.97
CA TYR A 114 11.88 8.91 -10.41
C TYR A 114 10.87 7.78 -10.53
N GLU A 115 9.68 7.98 -9.99
CA GLU A 115 8.58 7.03 -10.12
C GLU A 115 7.32 7.73 -10.62
N GLN A 116 6.71 7.12 -11.64
CA GLN A 116 5.40 7.48 -12.18
C GLN A 116 4.44 6.33 -11.90
N THR A 117 3.34 6.62 -11.23
CA THR A 117 2.29 5.63 -10.95
C THR A 117 0.97 6.11 -11.53
N ILE A 118 0.35 5.29 -12.35
CA ILE A 118 -0.96 5.53 -12.94
C ILE A 118 -1.88 4.42 -12.43
N GLN A 119 -2.98 4.81 -11.79
CA GLN A 119 -4.00 3.91 -11.27
C GLN A 119 -5.33 4.19 -11.95
N GLU A 120 -6.03 3.14 -12.32
CA GLU A 120 -7.39 3.19 -12.85
C GLU A 120 -8.25 2.22 -12.03
N VAL A 121 -9.35 2.71 -11.47
CA VAL A 121 -10.32 1.91 -10.72
C VAL A 121 -11.68 2.02 -11.39
N LYS A 122 -12.24 0.84 -11.74
CA LYS A 122 -13.57 0.70 -12.31
C LYS A 122 -14.44 -0.16 -11.42
N TYR A 123 -15.53 0.43 -10.96
CA TYR A 123 -16.60 -0.29 -10.28
C TYR A 123 -17.60 -0.79 -11.31
N LEU A 124 -17.96 -2.07 -11.22
CA LEU A 124 -18.87 -2.77 -12.13
C LEU A 124 -20.21 -3.04 -11.44
N VAL A 125 -20.19 -3.26 -10.12
CA VAL A 125 -21.39 -3.52 -9.30
C VAL A 125 -21.22 -2.84 -7.95
N GLY A 126 -22.34 -2.37 -7.39
CA GLY A 126 -22.44 -1.83 -6.05
C GLY A 126 -21.92 -0.41 -5.87
N PRO A 127 -21.82 0.03 -4.63
CA PRO A 127 -21.40 1.38 -4.28
C PRO A 127 -19.92 1.59 -4.59
N GLY A 128 -19.64 2.64 -5.34
CA GLY A 128 -18.30 3.06 -5.72
C GLY A 128 -18.35 3.89 -6.99
N GLU A 129 -17.38 4.77 -7.15
CA GLU A 129 -17.25 5.60 -8.33
C GLU A 129 -15.95 5.25 -9.06
N ASN A 130 -15.99 5.32 -10.39
CA ASN A 130 -14.79 5.16 -11.21
C ASN A 130 -13.87 6.36 -10.98
N PHE A 131 -12.59 6.11 -10.80
CA PHE A 131 -11.60 7.17 -10.67
C PHE A 131 -10.24 6.73 -11.19
N ASP A 132 -9.46 7.74 -11.57
CA ASP A 132 -8.07 7.62 -11.96
C ASP A 132 -7.19 8.42 -11.00
N SER A 133 -5.98 7.96 -10.77
CA SER A 133 -4.99 8.68 -9.98
C SER A 133 -3.62 8.58 -10.62
N ASN A 134 -2.90 9.69 -10.58
CA ASN A 134 -1.58 9.81 -11.17
C ASN A 134 -0.61 10.42 -10.16
N PHE A 135 0.46 9.69 -9.84
CA PHE A 135 1.49 10.12 -8.89
C PHE A 135 2.83 10.22 -9.61
N SER A 136 3.54 11.31 -9.38
CA SER A 136 4.87 11.57 -9.92
C SER A 136 5.78 11.98 -8.77
N ASP A 137 6.77 11.13 -8.47
CA ASP A 137 7.60 11.27 -7.29
C ASP A 137 9.08 11.20 -7.64
N LEU A 138 9.87 12.10 -7.04
CA LEU A 138 11.32 12.08 -7.08
C LEU A 138 11.83 11.67 -5.70
N VAL A 139 12.64 10.61 -5.65
CA VAL A 139 13.03 9.91 -4.43
C VAL A 139 14.55 9.91 -4.31
N PRO A 140 15.14 10.90 -3.64
CA PRO A 140 16.59 10.97 -3.40
C PRO A 140 17.03 10.07 -2.25
N SER A 141 18.29 9.64 -2.31
CA SER A 141 19.01 8.94 -1.25
C SER A 141 20.47 9.32 -1.25
N VAL A 142 21.11 9.30 -0.08
CA VAL A 142 22.55 9.53 0.06
C VAL A 142 23.07 8.60 1.14
N SER A 143 24.19 7.94 0.88
CA SER A 143 24.91 7.18 1.89
C SER A 143 26.37 7.63 1.95
N LEU A 144 26.86 7.85 3.15
CA LEU A 144 28.23 8.24 3.48
C LEU A 144 28.87 7.17 4.34
N GLY A 145 30.12 6.85 4.10
CA GLY A 145 30.89 5.92 4.93
C GLY A 145 32.32 6.41 5.09
N ILE A 146 32.84 6.38 6.29
CA ILE A 146 34.20 6.77 6.62
C ILE A 146 34.83 5.68 7.50
N LYS A 147 35.96 5.12 7.06
CA LYS A 147 36.79 4.26 7.90
C LYS A 147 37.75 5.11 8.73
N LEU A 148 37.59 5.05 10.05
CA LEU A 148 38.44 5.74 11.00
C LEU A 148 39.48 4.73 11.55
N GLY A 149 40.61 4.61 10.83
CA GLY A 149 41.62 3.61 11.16
C GLY A 149 41.30 2.18 10.72
N LYS A 150 41.77 1.18 11.48
CA LYS A 150 41.63 -0.25 11.11
C LYS A 150 40.35 -0.90 11.60
N THR A 151 39.75 -0.37 12.65
CA THR A 151 38.67 -1.05 13.41
C THR A 151 37.41 -0.20 13.58
N GLN A 152 37.43 1.05 13.15
CA GLN A 152 36.30 1.97 13.38
C GLN A 152 35.68 2.40 12.06
N ASN A 153 34.37 2.47 12.04
CA ASN A 153 33.62 2.94 10.88
C ASN A 153 32.52 3.91 11.35
N LEU A 154 32.40 5.01 10.62
CA LEU A 154 31.30 5.96 10.74
C LEU A 154 30.46 5.88 9.47
N ARG A 155 29.15 5.76 9.57
CA ARG A 155 28.23 5.76 8.45
C ARG A 155 27.10 6.72 8.71
N GLY A 156 26.72 7.46 7.68
CA GLY A 156 25.53 8.31 7.69
C GLY A 156 24.69 8.06 6.47
N GLY A 157 23.39 8.16 6.59
CA GLY A 157 22.47 7.95 5.52
C GLY A 157 21.30 8.94 5.54
N TYR A 158 20.84 9.26 4.37
CA TYR A 158 19.54 9.89 4.13
C TYR A 158 18.78 9.09 3.09
N ASN A 159 17.54 8.78 3.39
CA ASN A 159 16.67 8.05 2.48
C ASN A 159 15.25 8.63 2.54
N MET A 160 14.71 8.98 1.38
CA MET A 160 13.31 9.31 1.23
C MET A 160 12.52 8.07 0.81
N ARG A 161 11.36 7.88 1.42
CA ARG A 161 10.39 6.85 1.03
C ARG A 161 9.08 7.51 0.68
N ILE A 162 8.36 6.91 -0.24
CA ILE A 162 7.02 7.32 -0.64
C ILE A 162 6.02 6.23 -0.28
N TRP A 163 4.87 6.66 0.22
CA TRP A 163 3.71 5.81 0.41
C TRP A 163 2.54 6.39 -0.38
N ARG A 164 1.89 5.55 -1.18
CA ARG A 164 0.78 5.97 -2.02
C ARG A 164 -0.54 5.61 -1.36
N PRO A 165 -1.54 6.51 -1.40
CA PRO A 165 -2.87 6.19 -0.90
C PRO A 165 -3.44 4.97 -1.60
N GLY A 166 -4.04 4.07 -0.82
CA GLY A 166 -4.78 2.93 -1.36
C GLY A 166 -6.13 3.36 -1.94
N ILE A 167 -6.78 2.43 -2.67
CA ILE A 167 -8.08 2.69 -3.33
C ILE A 167 -9.15 3.18 -2.36
N TRP A 168 -9.14 2.72 -1.10
CA TRP A 168 -10.09 3.17 -0.08
C TRP A 168 -9.96 4.65 0.28
N ASN A 169 -8.74 5.17 0.27
CA ASN A 169 -8.48 6.59 0.54
C ASN A 169 -8.78 7.47 -0.67
N LEU A 170 -8.80 6.89 -1.86
CA LEU A 170 -8.97 7.61 -3.13
C LEU A 170 -10.41 7.54 -3.65
N ASN A 171 -11.21 6.54 -3.23
CA ASN A 171 -12.57 6.35 -3.72
C ASN A 171 -13.46 7.55 -3.34
N PRO A 172 -13.97 8.33 -4.31
CA PRO A 172 -14.78 9.51 -4.04
C PRO A 172 -16.20 9.18 -3.60
N TYR A 173 -16.61 7.91 -3.66
CA TYR A 173 -17.93 7.48 -3.23
C TYR A 173 -18.21 7.87 -1.77
N PHE A 174 -19.37 8.49 -1.56
CA PHE A 174 -19.87 8.88 -0.25
C PHE A 174 -20.63 7.71 0.38
N ASP A 175 -19.94 6.95 1.24
CA ASP A 175 -20.53 5.82 1.95
C ASP A 175 -21.24 6.32 3.22
N ASN A 176 -22.55 6.28 3.21
CA ASN A 176 -23.45 6.61 4.32
C ASN A 176 -24.36 5.44 4.72
N GLN A 177 -24.03 4.22 4.33
CA GLN A 177 -24.82 3.02 4.65
C GLN A 177 -24.96 2.83 6.16
N ASN A 178 -23.98 3.27 6.93
CA ASN A 178 -24.08 3.37 8.38
C ASN A 178 -24.00 4.85 8.77
N PRO A 179 -25.11 5.47 9.25
CA PRO A 179 -25.12 6.89 9.65
C PRO A 179 -24.13 7.25 10.76
N MET A 180 -23.66 6.28 11.53
CA MET A 180 -22.64 6.48 12.57
C MET A 180 -21.21 6.45 12.03
N PHE A 181 -21.00 5.94 10.82
CA PHE A 181 -19.68 5.83 10.17
C PHE A 181 -19.81 6.23 8.71
N ILE A 182 -19.59 7.51 8.46
CA ILE A 182 -19.59 8.07 7.11
C ILE A 182 -18.13 8.05 6.61
N ASN A 183 -17.90 7.54 5.40
CA ASN A 183 -16.61 7.50 4.77
C ASN A 183 -16.66 8.05 3.35
N GLN A 184 -15.67 8.86 3.00
CA GLN A 184 -15.46 9.34 1.64
C GLN A 184 -13.97 9.52 1.39
N GLY A 185 -13.46 8.92 0.33
CA GLY A 185 -12.07 9.12 -0.09
C GLY A 185 -11.90 10.39 -0.93
N ASN A 186 -10.65 10.74 -1.17
CA ASN A 186 -10.28 11.89 -1.99
C ASN A 186 -9.32 11.45 -3.11
N PRO A 187 -9.75 11.41 -4.38
CA PRO A 187 -8.90 11.00 -5.51
C PRO A 187 -7.71 11.95 -5.77
N ASN A 188 -7.75 13.17 -5.22
CA ASN A 188 -6.68 14.17 -5.36
C ASN A 188 -5.57 14.05 -4.31
N LEU A 189 -5.59 13.04 -3.45
CA LEU A 189 -4.50 12.80 -2.50
C LEU A 189 -3.18 12.60 -3.24
N LYS A 190 -2.10 13.08 -2.62
CA LYS A 190 -0.73 12.91 -3.12
C LYS A 190 -0.02 11.80 -2.34
N SER A 191 1.10 11.33 -2.88
CA SER A 191 1.99 10.43 -2.16
C SER A 191 2.49 11.08 -0.87
N GLU A 192 2.43 10.34 0.22
CA GLU A 192 3.08 10.70 1.48
C GLU A 192 4.60 10.49 1.35
N LYS A 193 5.38 11.43 1.86
CA LYS A 193 6.84 11.42 1.82
C LYS A 193 7.40 11.29 3.23
N SER A 194 8.17 10.24 3.46
CA SER A 194 8.88 10.01 4.70
C SER A 194 10.37 10.21 4.50
N HIS A 195 10.99 11.03 5.34
CA HIS A 195 12.42 11.32 5.33
C HIS A 195 13.07 10.63 6.51
N SER A 196 14.06 9.79 6.24
CA SER A 196 14.83 9.07 7.27
C SER A 196 16.28 9.48 7.21
N PHE A 197 16.83 9.79 8.38
CA PHE A 197 18.25 10.07 8.59
C PHE A 197 18.80 9.04 9.57
N ASP A 198 19.94 8.48 9.27
CA ASP A 198 20.64 7.53 10.13
C ASP A 198 22.09 7.94 10.30
N LEU A 199 22.62 7.70 11.49
CA LEU A 199 24.03 7.84 11.82
C LEU A 199 24.44 6.65 12.67
N SER A 200 25.46 5.94 12.25
CA SER A 200 25.99 4.79 12.98
C SER A 200 27.51 4.86 13.10
N TYR A 201 27.99 4.56 14.30
CA TYR A 201 29.40 4.38 14.59
C TYR A 201 29.61 2.94 15.07
N SER A 202 30.59 2.26 14.51
CA SER A 202 30.97 0.91 14.93
C SER A 202 32.48 0.86 15.21
N SER A 203 32.84 0.22 16.32
CA SER A 203 34.24 -0.03 16.71
C SER A 203 34.42 -1.48 17.10
N PHE A 204 35.32 -2.17 16.44
CA PHE A 204 35.65 -3.58 16.68
C PHE A 204 37.02 -3.64 17.33
N THR A 205 37.10 -4.06 18.60
CA THR A 205 38.34 -4.28 19.31
C THR A 205 38.42 -5.74 19.77
N SER A 206 39.63 -6.25 20.01
CA SER A 206 39.84 -7.62 20.48
C SER A 206 39.24 -7.88 21.87
N LYS A 207 38.82 -6.85 22.60
CA LYS A 207 38.26 -6.96 23.96
C LYS A 207 36.74 -6.70 24.06
N PHE A 208 36.17 -6.04 23.05
CA PHE A 208 34.72 -5.72 23.02
C PHE A 208 34.21 -5.83 21.59
N ASN A 209 33.11 -6.55 21.44
CA ASN A 209 32.40 -6.74 20.18
C ASN A 209 31.01 -6.12 20.29
#